data_ac17a83b175cf1454c0436a9927006e7
#
_entry.id   ac17a83b175cf1454c0436a9927006e7
#
_cell.length_a   1.000
_cell.length_b   1.000
_cell.length_c   1.000
_cell.angle_alpha   90.00
_cell.angle_beta   90.00
_cell.angle_gamma   90.00
#
_symmetry.space_group_name_H-M   'P 1'
#
loop_
_entity.id
_entity.type
_entity.pdbx_description
1 polymer ?
#
loop_
_entity_poly.entity_id
_entity_poly.type
_entity_poly.pdbx_seq_one_letter_code
_entity_poly.pdbx_strand_id
1 'polypeptide(L)'
;MRKSLFSAVVVVAALALVLTFAPGAVAKERVIFGGGPAGGTFQVVANGIQVFDAVKNLENISVKAQTSAGSVENLRKTDDGKQQMSVVYSGHVWLGRNGKMKNDPKKYENVMAVAWLYGAPAQLVVKKDSGIESTKDLVGKKVGVGNAGSGAFANCELFFTHMGVWDKIERNAMGYNDAAAAFGNNQLDAFWLFTAFPSGAVIMAAQTNDISLVDLGADAEASGFFKAYPYFGKLNIPAGTYRGVDTDTPSFQDSALWVANKDVPDEVVFKLLELIYSEEGLKHMVGQKKTFKEMSLDT
;
A
#
# COMPACT_ATOMS: atom_id res chain seq x y z
N MET A 1 57.78 -44.48 18.94
CA MET A 1 56.38 -44.46 18.50
C MET A 1 55.36 -43.87 19.50
N ARG A 2 55.56 -43.96 20.84
CA ARG A 2 54.58 -43.39 21.85
C ARG A 2 54.59 -41.85 21.99
N LYS A 3 55.70 -41.17 21.66
CA LYS A 3 55.78 -39.68 21.79
C LYS A 3 55.12 -38.91 20.66
N SER A 4 55.00 -39.52 19.47
CA SER A 4 54.33 -38.87 18.31
C SER A 4 52.81 -38.92 18.39
N LEU A 5 52.25 -39.95 19.04
CA LEU A 5 50.79 -40.04 19.25
C LEU A 5 50.29 -39.00 20.26
N PHE A 6 51.06 -38.67 21.29
CA PHE A 6 50.67 -37.68 22.30
C PHE A 6 50.65 -36.25 21.71
N SER A 7 51.59 -35.92 20.85
CA SER A 7 51.60 -34.61 20.17
C SER A 7 50.45 -34.44 19.16
N ALA A 8 50.06 -35.50 18.44
CA ALA A 8 48.94 -35.45 17.51
C ALA A 8 47.60 -35.29 18.21
N VAL A 9 47.39 -35.94 19.39
CA VAL A 9 46.15 -35.80 20.17
C VAL A 9 45.99 -34.40 20.78
N VAL A 10 47.09 -33.79 21.25
CA VAL A 10 47.04 -32.43 21.80
C VAL A 10 46.76 -31.37 20.73
N VAL A 11 47.30 -31.52 19.51
CA VAL A 11 47.00 -30.61 18.37
C VAL A 11 45.55 -30.73 17.90
N VAL A 12 44.99 -31.94 17.85
CA VAL A 12 43.59 -32.14 17.48
C VAL A 12 42.65 -31.60 18.56
N ALA A 13 42.97 -31.77 19.84
CA ALA A 13 42.20 -31.19 20.94
C ALA A 13 42.25 -29.66 20.97
N ALA A 14 43.40 -29.04 20.64
CA ALA A 14 43.54 -27.59 20.54
C ALA A 14 42.79 -27.00 19.33
N LEU A 15 42.76 -27.70 18.17
CA LEU A 15 41.92 -27.29 17.02
C LEU A 15 40.44 -27.46 17.29
N ALA A 16 40.01 -28.48 18.03
CA ALA A 16 38.62 -28.66 18.39
C ALA A 16 38.12 -27.58 19.39
N LEU A 17 39.02 -27.06 20.28
CA LEU A 17 38.65 -25.98 21.21
C LEU A 17 38.56 -24.61 20.54
N VAL A 18 39.27 -24.36 19.42
CA VAL A 18 39.21 -23.09 18.70
C VAL A 18 37.92 -22.99 17.86
N LEU A 19 37.33 -24.11 17.46
CA LEU A 19 36.08 -24.15 16.71
C LEU A 19 34.84 -23.84 17.56
N THR A 20 34.93 -23.85 18.89
CA THR A 20 33.81 -23.60 19.82
C THR A 20 33.64 -22.12 20.20
N PHE A 21 34.55 -21.23 19.79
CA PHE A 21 34.47 -19.79 20.06
C PHE A 21 34.36 -18.93 18.81
N ALA A 22 33.94 -19.45 17.69
CA ALA A 22 33.44 -18.58 16.63
C ALA A 22 32.18 -17.89 17.17
N PRO A 23 32.14 -16.55 17.36
CA PRO A 23 30.89 -15.89 17.68
C PRO A 23 29.95 -16.25 16.57
N GLY A 24 28.86 -16.97 16.91
CA GLY A 24 27.83 -17.34 15.95
C GLY A 24 27.41 -16.05 15.26
N ALA A 25 27.62 -15.97 13.94
CA ALA A 25 27.08 -14.86 13.17
C ALA A 25 25.58 -14.87 13.42
N VAL A 26 25.09 -13.93 14.22
CA VAL A 26 23.64 -13.76 14.42
C VAL A 26 23.06 -13.48 13.04
N ALA A 27 22.30 -14.45 12.53
CA ALA A 27 21.64 -14.28 11.23
C ALA A 27 20.71 -13.05 11.32
N LYS A 28 20.86 -12.12 10.38
CA LYS A 28 19.97 -10.95 10.33
C LYS A 28 18.53 -11.41 10.20
N GLU A 29 17.66 -10.86 11.03
CA GLU A 29 16.22 -11.03 10.88
C GLU A 29 15.79 -10.41 9.55
N ARG A 30 15.18 -11.22 8.70
CA ARG A 30 14.82 -10.81 7.34
C ARG A 30 13.37 -10.36 7.30
N VAL A 31 13.15 -9.08 7.07
CA VAL A 31 11.83 -8.47 6.90
C VAL A 31 11.54 -8.24 5.41
N ILE A 32 10.63 -9.01 4.84
CA ILE A 32 10.03 -8.71 3.53
C ILE A 32 8.90 -7.72 3.79
N PHE A 33 9.03 -6.51 3.24
CA PHE A 33 8.03 -5.45 3.35
C PHE A 33 7.22 -5.35 2.06
N GLY A 34 5.93 -5.74 2.13
CA GLY A 34 5.01 -5.68 1.00
C GLY A 34 4.58 -4.24 0.68
N GLY A 35 4.89 -3.80 -0.51
CA GLY A 35 4.48 -2.50 -1.06
C GLY A 35 3.21 -2.61 -1.90
N GLY A 36 3.29 -2.20 -3.15
CA GLY A 36 2.17 -2.20 -4.09
C GLY A 36 2.66 -2.22 -5.55
N PRO A 37 1.79 -1.94 -6.49
CA PRO A 37 2.19 -1.82 -7.89
C PRO A 37 3.07 -0.60 -8.12
N ALA A 38 3.86 -0.63 -9.19
CA ALA A 38 4.67 0.51 -9.61
C ALA A 38 3.80 1.76 -9.80
N GLY A 39 4.30 2.91 -9.34
CA GLY A 39 3.56 4.19 -9.34
C GLY A 39 2.58 4.37 -8.17
N GLY A 40 2.29 3.31 -7.38
CA GLY A 40 1.44 3.38 -6.20
C GLY A 40 2.19 3.84 -4.94
N THR A 41 1.48 4.53 -4.04
CA THR A 41 2.08 5.06 -2.79
C THR A 41 2.55 3.95 -1.86
N PHE A 42 1.90 2.79 -1.82
CA PHE A 42 2.35 1.64 -1.04
C PHE A 42 3.78 1.21 -1.39
N GLN A 43 4.12 1.21 -2.70
CA GLN A 43 5.48 0.87 -3.13
C GLN A 43 6.49 1.95 -2.71
N VAL A 44 6.08 3.22 -2.69
CA VAL A 44 6.93 4.31 -2.18
C VAL A 44 7.20 4.15 -0.69
N VAL A 45 6.21 3.72 0.12
CA VAL A 45 6.42 3.38 1.55
C VAL A 45 7.47 2.29 1.70
N ALA A 46 7.27 1.14 1.03
CA ALA A 46 8.17 -0.01 1.17
C ALA A 46 9.61 0.34 0.75
N ASN A 47 9.76 1.04 -0.38
CA ASN A 47 11.06 1.50 -0.87
C ASN A 47 11.69 2.52 0.09
N GLY A 48 10.91 3.51 0.58
CA GLY A 48 11.38 4.53 1.50
C GLY A 48 11.96 3.92 2.79
N ILE A 49 11.25 2.94 3.37
CA ILE A 49 11.73 2.21 4.54
C ILE A 49 13.02 1.45 4.23
N GLN A 50 13.07 0.72 3.10
CA GLN A 50 14.24 -0.06 2.71
C GLN A 50 15.50 0.80 2.50
N VAL A 51 15.35 1.98 1.88
CA VAL A 51 16.50 2.82 1.51
C VAL A 51 16.92 3.82 2.59
N PHE A 52 16.18 3.95 3.69
CA PHE A 52 16.54 4.81 4.79
C PHE A 52 17.84 4.33 5.42
N ASP A 53 18.85 5.19 5.50
CA ASP A 53 20.21 4.81 5.93
C ASP A 53 20.25 4.21 7.34
N ALA A 54 19.44 4.72 8.27
CA ALA A 54 19.34 4.16 9.61
C ALA A 54 18.81 2.72 9.61
N VAL A 55 17.89 2.38 8.68
CA VAL A 55 17.38 1.01 8.49
C VAL A 55 18.40 0.12 7.77
N LYS A 56 19.03 0.62 6.70
CA LYS A 56 20.04 -0.13 5.93
C LYS A 56 21.23 -0.57 6.78
N ASN A 57 21.61 0.26 7.75
CA ASN A 57 22.79 0.05 8.59
C ASN A 57 22.50 -0.79 9.85
N LEU A 58 21.27 -1.30 10.03
CA LEU A 58 20.99 -2.23 11.12
C LEU A 58 21.80 -3.52 10.97
N GLU A 59 22.48 -3.92 12.06
CA GLU A 59 23.35 -5.11 12.05
C GLU A 59 22.55 -6.40 12.06
N ASN A 60 21.42 -6.41 12.78
CA ASN A 60 20.60 -7.59 13.07
C ASN A 60 19.28 -7.66 12.31
N ILE A 61 18.89 -6.62 11.55
CA ILE A 61 17.66 -6.59 10.74
C ILE A 61 18.01 -6.25 9.29
N SER A 62 17.33 -6.89 8.35
CA SER A 62 17.45 -6.60 6.91
C SER A 62 16.06 -6.42 6.32
N VAL A 63 15.73 -5.24 5.82
CA VAL A 63 14.45 -4.94 5.18
C VAL A 63 14.58 -5.03 3.67
N LYS A 64 13.68 -5.78 3.03
CA LYS A 64 13.55 -5.87 1.57
C LYS A 64 12.16 -5.47 1.13
N ALA A 65 12.03 -4.38 0.40
CA ALA A 65 10.79 -4.01 -0.26
C ALA A 65 10.43 -5.02 -1.36
N GLN A 66 9.16 -5.39 -1.42
CA GLN A 66 8.63 -6.30 -2.43
C GLN A 66 7.39 -5.68 -3.09
N THR A 67 7.34 -5.70 -4.41
CA THR A 67 6.14 -5.32 -5.15
C THR A 67 5.01 -6.32 -4.94
N SER A 68 3.78 -5.84 -5.03
CA SER A 68 2.56 -6.66 -4.96
C SER A 68 1.45 -6.00 -5.78
N ALA A 69 0.31 -6.67 -5.90
CA ALA A 69 -0.89 -6.02 -6.44
C ALA A 69 -1.45 -4.94 -5.49
N GLY A 70 -1.08 -4.96 -4.21
CA GLY A 70 -1.51 -4.00 -3.20
C GLY A 70 -2.25 -4.64 -2.02
N SER A 71 -3.18 -3.90 -1.41
CA SER A 71 -3.75 -4.16 -0.08
C SER A 71 -4.29 -5.59 0.12
N VAL A 72 -5.08 -6.13 -0.82
CA VAL A 72 -5.69 -7.46 -0.65
C VAL A 72 -4.64 -8.57 -0.73
N GLU A 73 -3.69 -8.46 -1.67
CA GLU A 73 -2.57 -9.42 -1.75
C GLU A 73 -1.67 -9.33 -0.52
N ASN A 74 -1.38 -8.10 -0.05
CA ASN A 74 -0.57 -7.88 1.14
C ASN A 74 -1.23 -8.47 2.39
N LEU A 75 -2.54 -8.26 2.58
CA LEU A 75 -3.28 -8.86 3.68
C LEU A 75 -3.09 -10.38 3.73
N ARG A 76 -3.26 -11.06 2.58
CA ARG A 76 -3.09 -12.50 2.45
C ARG A 76 -1.66 -12.95 2.73
N LYS A 77 -0.68 -12.30 2.09
CA LYS A 77 0.74 -12.65 2.24
C LYS A 77 1.26 -12.37 3.64
N THR A 78 0.80 -11.31 4.29
CA THR A 78 1.17 -11.00 5.67
C THR A 78 0.55 -12.02 6.63
N ASP A 79 -0.71 -12.37 6.46
CA ASP A 79 -1.36 -13.42 7.28
C ASP A 79 -0.64 -14.77 7.15
N ASP A 80 -0.23 -15.14 5.93
CA ASP A 80 0.50 -16.38 5.64
C ASP A 80 1.98 -16.35 6.06
N GLY A 81 2.51 -15.24 6.60
CA GLY A 81 3.92 -15.07 6.94
C GLY A 81 4.88 -14.96 5.73
N LYS A 82 4.35 -14.88 4.51
CA LYS A 82 5.16 -14.69 3.28
C LYS A 82 5.72 -13.29 3.15
N GLN A 83 5.12 -12.33 3.84
CA GLN A 83 5.61 -10.98 4.09
C GLN A 83 5.55 -10.76 5.60
N GLN A 84 6.63 -10.27 6.19
CA GLN A 84 6.69 -9.97 7.62
C GLN A 84 5.90 -8.71 7.93
N MET A 85 5.98 -7.72 7.04
CA MET A 85 5.28 -6.45 7.16
C MET A 85 4.76 -6.01 5.79
N SER A 86 3.76 -5.15 5.76
CA SER A 86 3.23 -4.60 4.51
C SER A 86 2.36 -3.37 4.74
N VAL A 87 1.87 -2.77 3.64
CA VAL A 87 0.84 -1.73 3.69
C VAL A 87 -0.51 -2.34 3.30
N VAL A 88 -1.52 -2.14 4.15
CA VAL A 88 -2.90 -2.62 3.94
C VAL A 88 -3.88 -1.51 4.31
N TYR A 89 -4.99 -1.38 3.57
CA TYR A 89 -6.07 -0.47 3.95
C TYR A 89 -6.83 -0.97 5.18
N SER A 90 -7.23 -0.04 6.06
CA SER A 90 -7.93 -0.36 7.31
C SER A 90 -9.23 -1.14 7.07
N GLY A 91 -9.98 -0.78 6.04
CA GLY A 91 -11.18 -1.49 5.62
C GLY A 91 -10.90 -2.96 5.26
N HIS A 92 -9.80 -3.25 4.56
CA HIS A 92 -9.43 -4.63 4.24
C HIS A 92 -8.94 -5.41 5.47
N VAL A 93 -8.25 -4.77 6.42
CA VAL A 93 -7.90 -5.40 7.71
C VAL A 93 -9.18 -5.78 8.45
N TRP A 94 -10.14 -4.85 8.53
CA TRP A 94 -11.42 -5.10 9.20
C TRP A 94 -12.24 -6.21 8.52
N LEU A 95 -12.40 -6.12 7.19
CA LEU A 95 -13.12 -7.13 6.40
C LEU A 95 -12.46 -8.51 6.55
N GLY A 96 -11.14 -8.56 6.46
CA GLY A 96 -10.36 -9.79 6.56
C GLY A 96 -10.49 -10.43 7.94
N ARG A 97 -10.34 -9.67 9.02
CA ARG A 97 -10.48 -10.19 10.38
C ARG A 97 -11.89 -10.75 10.67
N ASN A 98 -12.91 -10.20 10.02
CA ASN A 98 -14.29 -10.62 10.20
C ASN A 98 -14.76 -11.69 9.19
N GLY A 99 -13.89 -12.17 8.27
CA GLY A 99 -14.26 -13.13 7.23
C GLY A 99 -15.29 -12.57 6.25
N LYS A 100 -15.22 -11.25 6.00
CA LYS A 100 -16.17 -10.50 5.15
C LYS A 100 -15.57 -10.04 3.82
N MET A 101 -14.37 -10.53 3.48
CA MET A 101 -13.79 -10.27 2.17
C MET A 101 -14.64 -10.93 1.08
N LYS A 102 -14.85 -10.23 -0.04
CA LYS A 102 -15.68 -10.74 -1.13
C LYS A 102 -15.15 -12.08 -1.67
N ASN A 103 -16.02 -13.10 -1.70
CA ASN A 103 -15.68 -14.47 -2.14
C ASN A 103 -14.53 -15.13 -1.36
N ASP A 104 -14.25 -14.66 -0.15
CA ASP A 104 -13.16 -15.15 0.68
C ASP A 104 -13.57 -15.08 2.17
N PRO A 105 -14.20 -16.15 2.69
CA PRO A 105 -14.68 -16.18 4.07
C PRO A 105 -13.59 -16.45 5.12
N LYS A 106 -12.32 -16.59 4.68
CA LYS A 106 -11.18 -16.77 5.59
C LYS A 106 -11.06 -15.57 6.52
N LYS A 107 -10.82 -15.84 7.80
CA LYS A 107 -10.41 -14.82 8.76
C LYS A 107 -8.89 -14.68 8.76
N TYR A 108 -8.43 -13.47 8.60
CA TYR A 108 -7.01 -13.08 8.59
C TYR A 108 -6.61 -12.61 9.99
N GLU A 109 -6.33 -13.56 10.89
CA GLU A 109 -6.13 -13.28 12.31
C GLU A 109 -4.67 -12.97 12.67
N ASN A 110 -3.73 -13.25 11.74
CA ASN A 110 -2.31 -13.06 11.98
C ASN A 110 -1.81 -11.66 11.57
N VAL A 111 -2.68 -10.80 11.04
CA VAL A 111 -2.32 -9.44 10.62
C VAL A 111 -2.61 -8.46 11.75
N MET A 112 -1.57 -7.77 12.23
CA MET A 112 -1.63 -6.79 13.31
C MET A 112 -1.38 -5.39 12.75
N ALA A 113 -2.17 -4.39 13.15
CA ALA A 113 -1.91 -3.00 12.84
C ALA A 113 -0.71 -2.49 13.66
N VAL A 114 0.23 -1.82 13.01
CA VAL A 114 1.43 -1.25 13.63
C VAL A 114 1.32 0.27 13.72
N ALA A 115 1.04 0.93 12.60
CA ALA A 115 0.93 2.39 12.55
C ALA A 115 0.04 2.85 11.40
N TRP A 116 -0.52 4.05 11.55
CA TRP A 116 -1.17 4.77 10.47
C TRP A 116 -0.12 5.48 9.60
N LEU A 117 -0.30 5.46 8.28
CA LEU A 117 0.66 6.05 7.34
C LEU A 117 0.10 7.29 6.65
N TYR A 118 -1.08 7.20 6.05
CA TYR A 118 -1.74 8.30 5.34
C TYR A 118 -3.17 7.93 4.94
N GLY A 119 -3.98 8.94 4.60
CA GLY A 119 -5.27 8.74 3.97
C GLY A 119 -5.15 8.50 2.46
N ALA A 120 -5.79 7.45 1.96
CA ALA A 120 -5.80 7.09 0.55
C ALA A 120 -7.17 7.40 -0.07
N PRO A 121 -7.35 8.51 -0.81
CA PRO A 121 -8.61 8.87 -1.40
C PRO A 121 -8.93 8.10 -2.68
N ALA A 122 -10.23 7.94 -2.93
CA ALA A 122 -10.78 7.60 -4.22
C ALA A 122 -10.61 8.77 -5.19
N GLN A 123 -10.23 8.48 -6.42
CA GLN A 123 -10.13 9.45 -7.49
C GLN A 123 -10.70 8.81 -8.77
N LEU A 124 -11.69 9.45 -9.38
CA LEU A 124 -12.23 9.05 -10.67
C LEU A 124 -11.91 10.16 -11.67
N VAL A 125 -11.01 9.86 -12.58
CA VAL A 125 -10.52 10.80 -13.60
C VAL A 125 -11.32 10.63 -14.87
N VAL A 126 -11.78 11.75 -15.43
CA VAL A 126 -12.55 11.83 -16.66
C VAL A 126 -12.03 12.97 -17.52
N LYS A 127 -12.37 13.01 -18.80
CA LYS A 127 -12.16 14.19 -19.63
C LYS A 127 -13.15 15.28 -19.26
N LYS A 128 -12.70 16.53 -19.25
CA LYS A 128 -13.50 17.69 -18.83
C LYS A 128 -14.77 17.86 -19.66
N ASP A 129 -14.72 17.50 -20.95
CA ASP A 129 -15.81 17.57 -21.90
C ASP A 129 -16.60 16.25 -22.10
N SER A 130 -16.33 15.25 -21.27
CA SER A 130 -16.95 13.91 -21.39
C SER A 130 -18.44 13.85 -21.05
N GLY A 131 -18.95 14.84 -20.32
CA GLY A 131 -20.30 14.81 -19.74
C GLY A 131 -20.48 13.82 -18.58
N ILE A 132 -19.38 13.28 -18.03
CA ILE A 132 -19.41 12.41 -16.86
C ILE A 132 -19.21 13.29 -15.61
N GLU A 133 -20.29 13.52 -14.87
CA GLU A 133 -20.32 14.35 -13.66
C GLU A 133 -20.55 13.54 -12.38
N SER A 134 -21.09 12.32 -12.53
CA SER A 134 -21.40 11.41 -11.42
C SER A 134 -21.12 9.95 -11.79
N THR A 135 -21.17 9.06 -10.81
CA THR A 135 -21.03 7.61 -11.07
C THR A 135 -22.14 7.05 -11.98
N LYS A 136 -23.32 7.69 -12.02
CA LYS A 136 -24.44 7.25 -12.87
C LYS A 136 -24.15 7.42 -14.36
N ASP A 137 -23.32 8.38 -14.72
CA ASP A 137 -22.93 8.68 -16.11
C ASP A 137 -21.91 7.67 -16.65
N LEU A 138 -21.39 6.77 -15.80
CA LEU A 138 -20.49 5.71 -16.21
C LEU A 138 -21.19 4.53 -16.92
N VAL A 139 -22.53 4.47 -16.94
CA VAL A 139 -23.26 3.37 -17.58
C VAL A 139 -22.84 3.27 -19.06
N GLY A 140 -22.38 2.09 -19.48
CA GLY A 140 -21.89 1.83 -20.85
C GLY A 140 -20.49 2.37 -21.15
N LYS A 141 -19.79 2.97 -20.17
CA LYS A 141 -18.47 3.55 -20.36
C LYS A 141 -17.36 2.52 -20.09
N LYS A 142 -16.20 2.73 -20.74
CA LYS A 142 -14.97 1.97 -20.53
C LYS A 142 -14.19 2.56 -19.35
N VAL A 143 -14.11 1.82 -18.25
CA VAL A 143 -13.51 2.31 -17.01
C VAL A 143 -12.32 1.45 -16.61
N GLY A 144 -11.16 2.10 -16.41
CA GLY A 144 -10.02 1.49 -15.74
C GLY A 144 -10.30 1.35 -14.25
N VAL A 145 -10.38 0.12 -13.72
CA VAL A 145 -10.87 -0.15 -12.35
C VAL A 145 -9.77 -0.54 -11.35
N GLY A 146 -8.51 -0.40 -11.73
CA GLY A 146 -7.35 -0.84 -10.93
C GLY A 146 -6.95 -2.28 -11.25
N ASN A 147 -5.79 -2.71 -10.73
CA ASN A 147 -5.29 -4.09 -10.93
C ASN A 147 -6.19 -5.11 -10.27
N ALA A 148 -6.44 -6.22 -10.94
CA ALA A 148 -7.09 -7.37 -10.33
C ALA A 148 -6.34 -7.81 -9.05
N GLY A 149 -7.07 -8.07 -7.97
CA GLY A 149 -6.50 -8.44 -6.67
C GLY A 149 -5.88 -7.29 -5.88
N SER A 150 -5.96 -6.03 -6.38
CA SER A 150 -5.55 -4.85 -5.63
C SER A 150 -6.65 -4.34 -4.69
N GLY A 151 -6.23 -3.54 -3.68
CA GLY A 151 -7.18 -2.81 -2.86
C GLY A 151 -7.94 -1.73 -3.62
N ALA A 152 -7.32 -1.12 -4.63
CA ALA A 152 -7.98 -0.15 -5.49
C ALA A 152 -9.12 -0.78 -6.30
N PHE A 153 -8.88 -1.98 -6.87
CA PHE A 153 -9.91 -2.75 -7.55
C PHE A 153 -11.06 -3.12 -6.60
N ALA A 154 -10.72 -3.64 -5.41
CA ALA A 154 -11.72 -4.05 -4.42
C ALA A 154 -12.59 -2.88 -3.94
N ASN A 155 -11.98 -1.70 -3.71
CA ASN A 155 -12.71 -0.49 -3.31
C ASN A 155 -13.53 0.11 -4.46
N CYS A 156 -13.04 0.02 -5.71
CA CYS A 156 -13.80 0.39 -6.91
C CYS A 156 -15.06 -0.49 -7.04
N GLU A 157 -14.87 -1.80 -6.97
CA GLU A 157 -15.96 -2.77 -7.04
C GLU A 157 -16.99 -2.56 -5.92
N LEU A 158 -16.52 -2.35 -4.68
CA LEU A 158 -17.37 -2.08 -3.52
C LEU A 158 -18.24 -0.83 -3.74
N PHE A 159 -17.59 0.28 -4.10
CA PHE A 159 -18.28 1.56 -4.29
C PHE A 159 -19.23 1.52 -5.47
N PHE A 160 -18.78 1.06 -6.64
CA PHE A 160 -19.62 1.01 -7.84
C PHE A 160 -20.75 -0.02 -7.75
N THR A 161 -20.57 -1.10 -6.97
CA THR A 161 -21.66 -2.04 -6.64
C THR A 161 -22.69 -1.35 -5.76
N HIS A 162 -22.27 -0.60 -4.73
CA HIS A 162 -23.16 0.18 -3.88
C HIS A 162 -23.95 1.22 -4.68
N MET A 163 -23.30 1.87 -5.65
CA MET A 163 -23.91 2.82 -6.57
C MET A 163 -24.79 2.17 -7.65
N GLY A 164 -24.80 0.84 -7.77
CA GLY A 164 -25.58 0.08 -8.76
C GLY A 164 -25.09 0.24 -10.21
N VAL A 165 -23.82 0.60 -10.42
CA VAL A 165 -23.20 0.80 -11.74
C VAL A 165 -22.17 -0.25 -12.13
N TRP A 166 -21.65 -1.06 -11.17
CA TRP A 166 -20.57 -2.01 -11.40
C TRP A 166 -20.79 -2.95 -12.60
N ASP A 167 -21.98 -3.52 -12.74
CA ASP A 167 -22.30 -4.45 -13.83
C ASP A 167 -22.79 -3.76 -15.11
N LYS A 168 -22.82 -2.43 -15.11
CA LYS A 168 -23.26 -1.60 -16.24
C LYS A 168 -22.12 -0.87 -16.94
N ILE A 169 -20.87 -1.04 -16.47
CA ILE A 169 -19.66 -0.46 -17.06
C ILE A 169 -18.84 -1.53 -17.76
N GLU A 170 -18.04 -1.14 -18.76
CA GLU A 170 -17.02 -1.99 -19.36
C GLU A 170 -15.73 -1.88 -18.48
N ARG A 171 -15.50 -2.92 -17.67
CA ARG A 171 -14.41 -2.95 -16.67
C ARG A 171 -13.09 -3.35 -17.29
N ASN A 172 -12.08 -2.51 -17.14
CA ASN A 172 -10.73 -2.75 -17.61
C ASN A 172 -9.77 -2.81 -16.40
N ALA A 173 -9.39 -4.04 -16.00
CA ALA A 173 -8.50 -4.24 -14.86
C ALA A 173 -7.05 -4.01 -15.28
N MET A 174 -6.44 -2.91 -14.84
CA MET A 174 -5.07 -2.52 -15.17
C MET A 174 -4.46 -1.58 -14.12
N GLY A 175 -3.13 -1.44 -14.16
CA GLY A 175 -2.39 -0.53 -13.29
C GLY A 175 -2.66 0.94 -13.57
N TYR A 176 -2.33 1.81 -12.61
CA TYR A 176 -2.61 3.24 -12.72
C TYR A 176 -1.94 3.90 -13.94
N ASN A 177 -0.68 3.57 -14.19
CA ASN A 177 0.06 4.14 -15.32
C ASN A 177 -0.48 3.63 -16.66
N ASP A 178 -0.83 2.33 -16.73
CA ASP A 178 -1.43 1.74 -17.92
C ASP A 178 -2.82 2.34 -18.19
N ALA A 179 -3.62 2.53 -17.12
CA ALA A 179 -4.92 3.19 -17.23
C ALA A 179 -4.81 4.63 -17.70
N ALA A 180 -3.83 5.41 -17.19
CA ALA A 180 -3.60 6.77 -17.63
C ALA A 180 -3.14 6.82 -19.11
N ALA A 181 -2.30 5.89 -19.55
CA ALA A 181 -1.90 5.76 -20.95
C ALA A 181 -3.07 5.39 -21.87
N ALA A 182 -3.87 4.38 -21.47
CA ALA A 182 -5.08 3.97 -22.19
C ALA A 182 -6.11 5.11 -22.28
N PHE A 183 -6.30 5.87 -21.20
CA PHE A 183 -7.14 7.05 -21.16
C PHE A 183 -6.64 8.14 -22.11
N GLY A 184 -5.35 8.42 -22.11
CA GLY A 184 -4.72 9.35 -23.05
C GLY A 184 -4.93 8.96 -24.52
N ASN A 185 -4.94 7.66 -24.81
CA ASN A 185 -5.17 7.09 -26.15
C ASN A 185 -6.66 6.90 -26.51
N ASN A 186 -7.60 7.45 -25.74
CA ASN A 186 -9.06 7.31 -25.91
C ASN A 186 -9.55 5.84 -25.86
N GLN A 187 -8.84 4.96 -25.19
CA GLN A 187 -9.23 3.57 -24.97
C GLN A 187 -10.08 3.39 -23.72
N LEU A 188 -10.04 4.40 -22.81
CA LEU A 188 -10.89 4.49 -21.62
C LEU A 188 -11.62 5.83 -21.60
N ASP A 189 -12.86 5.84 -21.11
CA ASP A 189 -13.65 7.04 -20.83
C ASP A 189 -13.31 7.62 -19.44
N ALA A 190 -12.96 6.76 -18.50
CA ALA A 190 -12.61 7.12 -17.14
C ALA A 190 -11.60 6.12 -16.55
N PHE A 191 -10.88 6.53 -15.52
CA PHE A 191 -10.10 5.58 -14.72
C PHE A 191 -10.11 5.92 -13.24
N TRP A 192 -10.14 4.85 -12.45
CA TRP A 192 -10.19 4.87 -11.00
C TRP A 192 -8.81 4.71 -10.38
N LEU A 193 -8.55 5.50 -9.34
CA LEU A 193 -7.42 5.34 -8.45
C LEU A 193 -7.90 5.31 -7.00
N PHE A 194 -7.17 4.59 -6.18
CA PHE A 194 -7.34 4.63 -4.73
C PHE A 194 -5.94 4.77 -4.14
N THR A 195 -5.48 6.00 -3.97
CA THR A 195 -4.09 6.32 -3.58
C THR A 195 -3.96 7.78 -3.21
N ALA A 196 -2.89 8.14 -2.48
CA ALA A 196 -2.61 9.53 -2.14
C ALA A 196 -2.45 10.43 -3.37
N PHE A 197 -2.87 11.68 -3.23
CA PHE A 197 -2.64 12.73 -4.23
C PHE A 197 -1.41 13.60 -3.85
N PRO A 198 -0.75 14.28 -4.83
CA PRO A 198 -0.94 14.05 -6.25
C PRO A 198 -0.43 12.67 -6.68
N SER A 199 -1.16 12.03 -7.63
CA SER A 199 -0.77 10.75 -8.24
C SER A 199 -0.04 10.99 -9.56
N GLY A 200 1.08 10.30 -9.79
CA GLY A 200 1.84 10.40 -11.04
C GLY A 200 1.01 10.02 -12.27
N ALA A 201 0.10 9.04 -12.15
CA ALA A 201 -0.77 8.63 -13.23
C ALA A 201 -1.77 9.73 -13.61
N VAL A 202 -2.34 10.46 -12.64
CA VAL A 202 -3.24 11.59 -12.93
C VAL A 202 -2.46 12.77 -13.52
N ILE A 203 -1.26 13.05 -13.01
CA ILE A 203 -0.38 14.06 -13.60
C ILE A 203 -0.09 13.73 -15.06
N MET A 204 0.24 12.46 -15.37
CA MET A 204 0.50 12.00 -16.74
C MET A 204 -0.73 12.18 -17.64
N ALA A 205 -1.92 11.80 -17.19
CA ALA A 205 -3.17 11.99 -17.93
C ALA A 205 -3.45 13.50 -18.19
N ALA A 206 -3.19 14.37 -17.21
CA ALA A 206 -3.37 15.80 -17.30
C ALA A 206 -2.37 16.51 -18.22
N GLN A 207 -1.24 15.88 -18.57
CA GLN A 207 -0.29 16.45 -19.52
C GLN A 207 -0.81 16.49 -20.95
N THR A 208 -1.62 15.50 -21.32
CA THR A 208 -2.11 15.31 -22.70
C THR A 208 -3.60 15.51 -22.87
N ASN A 209 -4.37 15.65 -21.77
CA ASN A 209 -5.81 15.84 -21.80
C ASN A 209 -6.22 16.96 -20.83
N ASP A 210 -7.32 17.62 -21.14
CA ASP A 210 -8.04 18.41 -20.15
C ASP A 210 -8.90 17.45 -19.32
N ILE A 211 -8.59 17.35 -18.04
CA ILE A 211 -9.22 16.43 -17.12
C ILE A 211 -10.09 17.12 -16.09
N SER A 212 -11.04 16.37 -15.52
CA SER A 212 -11.67 16.68 -14.25
C SER A 212 -11.70 15.44 -13.36
N LEU A 213 -11.94 15.66 -12.06
CA LEU A 213 -12.26 14.61 -11.11
C LEU A 213 -13.75 14.64 -10.83
N VAL A 214 -14.37 13.47 -10.76
CA VAL A 214 -15.79 13.34 -10.39
C VAL A 214 -15.95 13.53 -8.88
N ASP A 215 -17.01 14.25 -8.45
CA ASP A 215 -17.41 14.39 -7.05
C ASP A 215 -17.97 13.08 -6.50
N LEU A 216 -17.07 12.22 -6.03
CA LEU A 216 -17.43 10.94 -5.41
C LEU A 216 -17.99 11.12 -4.00
N GLY A 217 -17.68 12.24 -3.35
CA GLY A 217 -18.18 12.56 -2.01
C GLY A 217 -19.68 12.80 -2.00
N ALA A 218 -20.20 13.56 -2.96
CA ALA A 218 -21.64 13.78 -3.13
C ALA A 218 -22.40 12.47 -3.40
N ASP A 219 -21.87 11.64 -4.31
CA ASP A 219 -22.43 10.31 -4.60
C ASP A 219 -22.44 9.40 -3.35
N ALA A 220 -21.34 9.36 -2.60
CA ALA A 220 -21.22 8.58 -1.37
C ALA A 220 -22.19 9.03 -0.28
N GLU A 221 -22.36 10.34 -0.11
CA GLU A 221 -23.29 10.91 0.87
C GLU A 221 -24.76 10.59 0.49
N ALA A 222 -25.14 10.86 -0.74
CA ALA A 222 -26.50 10.68 -1.23
C ALA A 222 -26.94 9.21 -1.21
N SER A 223 -26.01 8.27 -1.39
CA SER A 223 -26.31 6.83 -1.39
C SER A 223 -26.30 6.18 -0.01
N GLY A 224 -25.87 6.90 1.04
CA GLY A 224 -25.69 6.33 2.38
C GLY A 224 -24.44 5.43 2.50
N PHE A 225 -23.47 5.57 1.60
CA PHE A 225 -22.25 4.76 1.56
C PHE A 225 -21.47 4.81 2.87
N PHE A 226 -21.31 5.99 3.48
CA PHE A 226 -20.59 6.15 4.75
C PHE A 226 -21.30 5.43 5.92
N LYS A 227 -22.63 5.31 5.88
CA LYS A 227 -23.37 4.54 6.88
C LYS A 227 -23.18 3.04 6.69
N ALA A 228 -23.13 2.58 5.43
CA ALA A 228 -22.93 1.17 5.10
C ALA A 228 -21.50 0.71 5.36
N TYR A 229 -20.52 1.62 5.19
CA TYR A 229 -19.09 1.33 5.29
C TYR A 229 -18.38 2.38 6.15
N PRO A 230 -18.52 2.32 7.49
CA PRO A 230 -18.10 3.38 8.41
C PRO A 230 -16.59 3.55 8.56
N TYR A 231 -15.78 2.68 7.94
CA TYR A 231 -14.32 2.80 7.89
C TYR A 231 -13.82 3.74 6.79
N PHE A 232 -14.71 4.22 5.89
CA PHE A 232 -14.35 5.29 4.96
C PHE A 232 -14.62 6.66 5.58
N GLY A 233 -13.64 7.55 5.45
CA GLY A 233 -13.74 8.94 5.86
C GLY A 233 -14.03 9.87 4.67
N LYS A 234 -14.62 11.03 4.94
CA LYS A 234 -14.78 12.11 3.96
C LYS A 234 -13.45 12.84 3.76
N LEU A 235 -13.20 13.30 2.54
CA LEU A 235 -12.01 14.06 2.19
C LEU A 235 -12.32 14.99 1.02
N ASN A 236 -11.63 16.13 0.94
CA ASN A 236 -11.57 16.96 -0.26
C ASN A 236 -10.18 16.86 -0.89
N ILE A 237 -10.14 16.67 -2.21
CA ILE A 237 -8.92 16.83 -3.00
C ILE A 237 -8.84 18.31 -3.36
N PRO A 238 -7.81 19.06 -2.89
CA PRO A 238 -7.77 20.52 -3.06
C PRO A 238 -7.69 20.94 -4.52
N ALA A 239 -8.29 22.07 -4.84
CA ALA A 239 -8.11 22.78 -6.10
C ALA A 239 -6.62 22.94 -6.42
N GLY A 240 -6.25 22.85 -7.71
CA GLY A 240 -4.87 23.00 -8.16
C GLY A 240 -3.97 21.78 -7.87
N THR A 241 -4.50 20.68 -7.27
CA THR A 241 -3.75 19.43 -7.11
C THR A 241 -3.29 18.86 -8.45
N TYR A 242 -4.11 19.02 -9.48
CA TYR A 242 -3.82 18.60 -10.85
C TYR A 242 -4.10 19.74 -11.83
N ARG A 243 -3.37 19.79 -12.94
CA ARG A 243 -3.61 20.76 -14.01
C ARG A 243 -5.04 20.60 -14.55
N GLY A 244 -5.79 21.69 -14.59
CA GLY A 244 -7.18 21.72 -15.09
C GLY A 244 -8.25 21.36 -14.06
N VAL A 245 -7.86 20.99 -12.83
CA VAL A 245 -8.77 20.76 -11.69
C VAL A 245 -8.69 21.98 -10.76
N ASP A 246 -9.54 22.98 -11.04
CA ASP A 246 -9.46 24.31 -10.44
C ASP A 246 -10.41 24.51 -9.23
N THR A 247 -11.16 23.46 -8.87
CA THR A 247 -12.07 23.43 -7.72
C THR A 247 -11.74 22.26 -6.80
N ASP A 248 -12.08 22.42 -5.51
CA ASP A 248 -12.03 21.31 -4.57
C ASP A 248 -12.94 20.19 -5.06
N THR A 249 -12.47 18.96 -4.99
CA THR A 249 -13.25 17.78 -5.37
C THR A 249 -13.53 16.92 -4.14
N PRO A 250 -14.78 16.89 -3.65
CA PRO A 250 -15.17 16.01 -2.56
C PRO A 250 -14.99 14.53 -2.94
N SER A 251 -14.50 13.74 -2.00
CA SER A 251 -14.25 12.32 -2.17
C SER A 251 -14.34 11.59 -0.83
N PHE A 252 -13.96 10.33 -0.83
CA PHE A 252 -13.79 9.52 0.36
C PHE A 252 -12.43 8.81 0.36
N GLN A 253 -11.98 8.42 1.54
CA GLN A 253 -10.69 7.77 1.74
C GLN A 253 -10.78 6.59 2.69
N ASP A 254 -9.82 5.67 2.58
CA ASP A 254 -9.48 4.67 3.59
C ASP A 254 -8.09 4.95 4.15
N SER A 255 -7.81 4.51 5.36
CA SER A 255 -6.50 4.64 5.99
C SER A 255 -5.54 3.59 5.47
N ALA A 256 -4.37 4.01 5.00
CA ALA A 256 -3.25 3.11 4.73
C ALA A 256 -2.52 2.81 6.05
N LEU A 257 -2.52 1.55 6.45
CA LEU A 257 -1.87 1.08 7.67
C LEU A 257 -0.57 0.34 7.34
N TRP A 258 0.47 0.57 8.13
CA TRP A 258 1.56 -0.37 8.27
C TRP A 258 1.03 -1.53 9.11
N VAL A 259 1.14 -2.74 8.60
CA VAL A 259 0.77 -3.97 9.31
C VAL A 259 1.95 -4.92 9.40
N ALA A 260 1.93 -5.78 10.41
CA ALA A 260 2.90 -6.85 10.60
C ALA A 260 2.19 -8.20 10.80
N ASN A 261 2.85 -9.29 10.43
CA ASN A 261 2.43 -10.61 10.86
C ASN A 261 2.71 -10.74 12.38
N LYS A 262 1.79 -11.34 13.13
CA LYS A 262 1.87 -11.49 14.59
C LYS A 262 3.12 -12.24 15.10
N ASP A 263 3.74 -13.07 14.24
CA ASP A 263 4.92 -13.85 14.58
C ASP A 263 6.25 -13.10 14.35
N VAL A 264 6.19 -11.85 13.88
CA VAL A 264 7.37 -10.97 13.82
C VAL A 264 7.72 -10.54 15.23
N PRO A 265 8.99 -10.69 15.67
CA PRO A 265 9.39 -10.28 17.01
C PRO A 265 9.06 -8.81 17.30
N ASP A 266 8.49 -8.53 18.48
CA ASP A 266 8.10 -7.17 18.88
C ASP A 266 9.26 -6.18 18.81
N GLU A 267 10.46 -6.60 19.14
CA GLU A 267 11.69 -5.80 19.06
C GLU A 267 12.04 -5.36 17.64
N VAL A 268 11.72 -6.20 16.63
CA VAL A 268 11.94 -5.87 15.21
C VAL A 268 10.91 -4.83 14.77
N VAL A 269 9.64 -5.03 15.13
CA VAL A 269 8.56 -4.07 14.84
C VAL A 269 8.86 -2.72 15.49
N PHE A 270 9.17 -2.74 16.79
CA PHE A 270 9.48 -1.53 17.56
C PHE A 270 10.67 -0.78 16.99
N LYS A 271 11.77 -1.49 16.67
CA LYS A 271 12.99 -0.86 16.13
C LYS A 271 12.75 -0.17 14.80
N LEU A 272 12.01 -0.80 13.88
CA LEU A 272 11.69 -0.19 12.60
C LEU A 272 10.73 1.00 12.78
N LEU A 273 9.74 0.86 13.66
CA LEU A 273 8.79 1.94 13.97
C LEU A 273 9.52 3.15 14.58
N GLU A 274 10.38 2.92 15.59
CA GLU A 274 11.20 3.96 16.22
C GLU A 274 12.02 4.75 15.20
N LEU A 275 12.69 4.06 14.28
CA LEU A 275 13.53 4.71 13.26
C LEU A 275 12.68 5.51 12.25
N ILE A 276 11.59 4.93 11.75
CA ILE A 276 10.78 5.58 10.70
C ILE A 276 9.97 6.75 11.26
N TYR A 277 9.49 6.67 12.52
CA TYR A 277 8.76 7.76 13.16
C TYR A 277 9.63 8.70 14.00
N SER A 278 10.98 8.55 13.96
CA SER A 278 11.88 9.59 14.43
C SER A 278 11.79 10.84 13.56
N GLU A 279 12.25 11.98 14.05
CA GLU A 279 12.30 13.24 13.28
C GLU A 279 13.05 13.06 11.95
N GLU A 280 14.18 12.34 11.95
CA GLU A 280 14.97 12.05 10.76
C GLU A 280 14.22 11.10 9.80
N GLY A 281 13.59 10.05 10.34
CA GLY A 281 12.78 9.10 9.56
C GLY A 281 11.58 9.77 8.92
N LEU A 282 10.82 10.58 9.64
CA LEU A 282 9.70 11.35 9.09
C LEU A 282 10.15 12.32 7.99
N LYS A 283 11.26 13.04 8.21
CA LYS A 283 11.86 13.91 7.19
C LYS A 283 12.27 13.13 5.95
N HIS A 284 12.89 11.94 6.13
CA HIS A 284 13.25 11.06 5.03
C HIS A 284 12.00 10.62 4.24
N MET A 285 10.95 10.16 4.93
CA MET A 285 9.71 9.69 4.28
C MET A 285 9.00 10.83 3.53
N VAL A 286 8.91 12.04 4.11
CA VAL A 286 8.39 13.23 3.42
C VAL A 286 9.18 13.56 2.16
N GLY A 287 10.50 13.33 2.16
CA GLY A 287 11.36 13.44 0.99
C GLY A 287 11.01 12.44 -0.13
N GLN A 288 10.51 11.24 0.23
CA GLN A 288 10.04 10.25 -0.75
C GLN A 288 8.69 10.66 -1.37
N LYS A 289 7.76 11.16 -0.56
CA LYS A 289 6.46 11.65 -1.01
C LYS A 289 5.86 12.63 0.02
N LYS A 290 5.37 13.78 -0.45
CA LYS A 290 4.82 14.85 0.41
C LYS A 290 3.63 14.39 1.27
N THR A 291 2.86 13.40 0.85
CA THR A 291 1.73 12.85 1.61
C THR A 291 2.16 12.29 2.97
N PHE A 292 3.42 11.87 3.12
CA PHE A 292 3.93 11.34 4.40
C PHE A 292 4.14 12.41 5.48
N LYS A 293 3.81 13.70 5.20
CA LYS A 293 3.58 14.70 6.25
C LYS A 293 2.43 14.33 7.19
N GLU A 294 1.54 13.46 6.73
CA GLU A 294 0.45 12.94 7.53
C GLU A 294 0.93 11.93 8.60
N MET A 295 2.08 11.28 8.40
CA MET A 295 2.63 10.34 9.38
C MET A 295 2.95 11.07 10.69
N SER A 296 2.34 10.62 11.78
CA SER A 296 2.52 11.18 13.12
C SER A 296 2.28 10.09 14.17
N LEU A 297 2.93 10.21 15.32
CA LEU A 297 2.64 9.39 16.51
C LEU A 297 1.44 9.95 17.31
N ASP A 298 0.96 11.15 16.97
CA ASP A 298 -0.14 11.85 17.65
C ASP A 298 -1.52 11.56 17.04
N THR A 299 -1.61 10.61 16.10
CA THR A 299 -2.84 10.25 15.36
C THR A 299 -3.40 8.89 15.75
#